data_352ba6fe7350b3ddf527d11d9ff2beeb
#
_entry.id   352ba6fe7350b3ddf527d11d9ff2beeb
#
_cell.length_a   1.000
_cell.length_b   1.000
_cell.length_c   1.000
_cell.angle_alpha   90.00
_cell.angle_beta   90.00
_cell.angle_gamma   90.00
#
_symmetry.space_group_name_H-M   'P 1'
#
loop_
_entity.id
_entity.type
_entity.pdbx_description
1 polymer ?
#
loop_
_entity_poly.entity_id
_entity_poly.type
_entity_poly.pdbx_seq_one_letter_code
_entity_poly.pdbx_strand_id
1 'polypeptide(L)'
;MPAPDGGVAHAEFLVGNTRIYISDEAEEWHAFAMPEGTTASCLFSIMTADCDSAYDRAIKAGAESMREPENQFWGMRSAIVKDPYGYRWSFSQMVEDVSPEDLAKRAQEFFSSKT
;
A
#
# COMPACT_ATOMS: atom_id res chain seq x y z
N MET A 1 -15.09 -11.87 14.33
CA MET A 1 -15.70 -13.13 14.75
C MET A 1 -14.62 -14.10 15.20
N PRO A 2 -14.59 -14.43 16.48
CA PRO A 2 -13.57 -15.36 16.97
C PRO A 2 -13.78 -16.77 16.45
N ALA A 3 -12.65 -17.49 16.28
CA ALA A 3 -12.69 -18.90 15.93
C ALA A 3 -12.74 -19.76 17.21
N PRO A 4 -13.18 -21.04 17.11
CA PRO A 4 -13.24 -21.91 18.28
C PRO A 4 -11.91 -22.13 18.99
N ASP A 5 -10.79 -21.99 18.28
CA ASP A 5 -9.44 -22.15 18.84
C ASP A 5 -8.87 -20.87 19.47
N GLY A 6 -9.67 -19.81 19.56
CA GLY A 6 -9.25 -18.52 20.09
C GLY A 6 -8.66 -17.57 19.05
N GLY A 7 -8.55 -18.01 17.79
CA GLY A 7 -8.08 -17.17 16.69
C GLY A 7 -9.18 -16.29 16.11
N VAL A 8 -8.93 -15.76 14.91
CA VAL A 8 -9.85 -14.87 14.20
C VAL A 8 -10.37 -15.57 12.95
N ALA A 9 -11.65 -15.98 12.99
CA ALA A 9 -12.30 -16.57 11.82
C ALA A 9 -12.60 -15.51 10.76
N HIS A 10 -12.99 -14.30 11.18
CA HIS A 10 -13.30 -13.20 10.28
C HIS A 10 -13.21 -11.89 11.03
N ALA A 11 -12.56 -10.92 10.41
CA ALA A 11 -12.55 -9.53 10.87
C ALA A 11 -12.61 -8.62 9.67
N GLU A 12 -13.07 -7.40 9.88
CA GLU A 12 -13.18 -6.39 8.83
C GLU A 12 -12.67 -5.07 9.34
N PHE A 13 -12.05 -4.30 8.47
CA PHE A 13 -11.68 -2.93 8.78
C PHE A 13 -11.92 -2.05 7.56
N LEU A 14 -12.05 -0.75 7.80
CA LEU A 14 -12.29 0.23 6.74
C LEU A 14 -11.03 1.04 6.48
N VAL A 15 -10.72 1.22 5.19
CA VAL A 15 -9.75 2.19 4.75
C VAL A 15 -10.55 3.21 3.92
N GLY A 16 -10.84 4.38 4.50
CA GLY A 16 -11.82 5.27 3.92
C GLY A 16 -13.18 4.59 3.89
N ASN A 17 -13.74 4.40 2.70
CA ASN A 17 -14.99 3.70 2.49
C ASN A 17 -14.80 2.28 1.92
N THR A 18 -13.56 1.82 1.82
CA THR A 18 -13.25 0.49 1.33
C THR A 18 -13.15 -0.49 2.49
N ARG A 19 -13.88 -1.60 2.37
CA ARG A 19 -13.90 -2.64 3.40
C ARG A 19 -12.89 -3.71 3.06
N ILE A 20 -12.04 -4.05 4.02
CA ILE A 20 -11.04 -5.11 3.87
C ILE A 20 -11.37 -6.21 4.87
N TYR A 21 -11.37 -7.45 4.41
CA TYR A 21 -11.62 -8.63 5.23
C TYR A 21 -10.30 -9.31 5.56
N ILE A 22 -10.15 -9.74 6.79
CA ILE A 22 -8.98 -10.49 7.24
C ILE A 22 -9.43 -11.69 8.08
N SER A 23 -8.62 -12.73 8.06
CA SER A 23 -8.83 -13.91 8.89
C SER A 23 -7.50 -14.57 9.18
N ASP A 24 -7.48 -15.46 10.17
CA ASP A 24 -6.37 -16.40 10.32
C ASP A 24 -6.41 -17.38 9.15
N GLU A 25 -5.31 -18.05 8.89
CA GLU A 25 -5.28 -19.02 7.80
C GLU A 25 -6.19 -20.21 8.09
N ALA A 26 -6.83 -20.71 7.04
CA ALA A 26 -7.69 -21.88 7.07
C ALA A 26 -7.63 -22.55 5.70
N GLU A 27 -7.01 -23.72 5.64
CA GLU A 27 -6.76 -24.44 4.40
C GLU A 27 -8.04 -24.76 3.64
N GLU A 28 -9.10 -25.15 4.36
CA GLU A 28 -10.39 -25.49 3.76
C GLU A 28 -11.03 -24.33 3.00
N TRP A 29 -10.62 -23.09 3.28
CA TRP A 29 -11.17 -21.90 2.65
C TRP A 29 -10.14 -21.25 1.71
N HIS A 30 -9.03 -21.94 1.46
CA HIS A 30 -7.91 -21.42 0.68
C HIS A 30 -7.36 -20.09 1.21
N ALA A 31 -7.45 -19.90 2.53
CA ALA A 31 -6.91 -18.73 3.20
C ALA A 31 -5.55 -19.07 3.78
N PHE A 32 -4.49 -18.45 3.23
CA PHE A 32 -3.12 -18.77 3.63
C PHE A 32 -2.42 -17.49 4.09
N ALA A 33 -1.76 -17.58 5.24
CA ALA A 33 -0.92 -16.50 5.71
C ALA A 33 0.36 -16.45 4.87
N MET A 34 0.87 -15.24 4.65
CA MET A 34 2.15 -15.08 3.97
C MET A 34 3.26 -15.59 4.87
N PRO A 35 4.21 -16.36 4.33
CA PRO A 35 5.34 -16.85 5.14
C PRO A 35 6.09 -15.69 5.79
N GLU A 36 6.51 -15.88 7.05
CA GLU A 36 7.26 -14.88 7.79
C GLU A 36 8.52 -14.48 7.02
N GLY A 37 8.82 -13.19 7.02
CA GLY A 37 10.00 -12.66 6.34
C GLY A 37 9.84 -12.42 4.85
N THR A 38 8.69 -12.76 4.25
CA THR A 38 8.42 -12.49 2.83
C THR A 38 7.81 -11.11 2.64
N THR A 39 7.95 -10.60 1.42
CA THR A 39 7.29 -9.37 0.99
C THR A 39 6.25 -9.73 -0.07
N ALA A 40 5.02 -9.24 0.10
CA ALA A 40 3.95 -9.53 -0.84
C ALA A 40 4.25 -8.95 -2.23
N SER A 41 3.83 -9.68 -3.26
CA SER A 41 3.98 -9.20 -4.65
C SER A 41 2.97 -8.13 -4.99
N CYS A 42 1.84 -8.06 -4.27
CA CYS A 42 0.82 -7.03 -4.49
C CYS A 42 1.10 -5.78 -3.65
N LEU A 43 0.54 -4.66 -4.09
CA LEU A 43 0.65 -3.37 -3.44
C LEU A 43 -0.75 -2.80 -3.28
N PHE A 44 -1.14 -2.49 -2.05
CA PHE A 44 -2.40 -1.81 -1.79
C PHE A 44 -2.18 -0.31 -1.86
N SER A 45 -2.88 0.36 -2.76
CA SER A 45 -2.71 1.81 -2.94
C SER A 45 -3.89 2.55 -2.32
N ILE A 46 -3.59 3.51 -1.47
CA ILE A 46 -4.58 4.33 -0.78
C ILE A 46 -4.45 5.76 -1.27
N MET A 47 -5.56 6.32 -1.78
CA MET A 47 -5.62 7.75 -2.10
C MET A 47 -5.81 8.53 -0.80
N THR A 48 -5.04 9.58 -0.62
CA THR A 48 -5.08 10.41 0.58
C THR A 48 -4.95 11.89 0.22
N ALA A 49 -5.48 12.75 1.07
CA ALA A 49 -5.32 14.19 0.92
C ALA A 49 -3.95 14.68 1.39
N ASP A 50 -3.23 13.88 2.18
CA ASP A 50 -1.93 14.26 2.75
C ASP A 50 -1.03 13.02 2.86
N CYS A 51 -0.22 12.83 1.85
CA CYS A 51 0.69 11.68 1.75
C CYS A 51 1.69 11.64 2.91
N ASP A 52 2.30 12.79 3.23
CA ASP A 52 3.32 12.86 4.28
C ASP A 52 2.75 12.49 5.66
N SER A 53 1.57 12.98 5.97
CA SER A 53 0.91 12.69 7.24
C SER A 53 0.54 11.19 7.34
N ALA A 54 0.01 10.61 6.27
CA ALA A 54 -0.34 9.19 6.25
C ALA A 54 0.90 8.32 6.42
N TYR A 55 1.98 8.67 5.74
CA TYR A 55 3.27 7.98 5.86
C TYR A 55 3.79 8.06 7.30
N ASP A 56 3.82 9.25 7.88
CA ASP A 56 4.32 9.43 9.25
C ASP A 56 3.53 8.60 10.27
N ARG A 57 2.20 8.56 10.12
CA ARG A 57 1.35 7.74 11.01
C ARG A 57 1.65 6.26 10.86
N ALA A 58 1.88 5.79 9.62
CA ALA A 58 2.21 4.39 9.38
C ALA A 58 3.56 4.01 10.01
N ILE A 59 4.57 4.87 9.86
CA ILE A 59 5.90 4.63 10.44
C ILE A 59 5.81 4.58 11.97
N LYS A 60 5.08 5.51 12.57
CA LYS A 60 4.87 5.54 14.03
C LYS A 60 4.11 4.31 14.52
N ALA A 61 3.26 3.73 13.68
CA ALA A 61 2.52 2.52 14.02
C ALA A 61 3.32 1.23 13.82
N GLY A 62 4.55 1.31 13.31
CA GLY A 62 5.45 0.16 13.19
C GLY A 62 5.74 -0.29 11.76
N ALA A 63 5.26 0.41 10.75
CA ALA A 63 5.56 0.07 9.37
C ALA A 63 7.01 0.42 9.02
N GLU A 64 7.58 -0.34 8.09
CA GLU A 64 8.93 -0.09 7.58
C GLU A 64 8.84 0.77 6.33
N SER A 65 9.69 1.80 6.23
CA SER A 65 9.74 2.63 5.03
C SER A 65 10.38 1.87 3.87
N MET A 66 9.67 1.80 2.75
CA MET A 66 10.23 1.29 1.50
C MET A 66 10.56 2.42 0.54
N ARG A 67 9.81 3.50 0.60
CA ARG A 67 10.07 4.71 -0.16
C ARG A 67 9.44 5.90 0.58
N GLU A 68 10.25 6.89 0.90
CA GLU A 68 9.76 8.11 1.53
C GLU A 68 8.86 8.91 0.58
N PRO A 69 8.00 9.80 1.11
CA PRO A 69 7.16 10.64 0.25
C PRO A 69 7.97 11.42 -0.76
N GLU A 70 7.59 11.30 -2.04
CA GLU A 70 8.23 12.05 -3.10
C GLU A 70 7.26 12.25 -4.27
N ASN A 71 7.45 13.34 -5.00
CA ASN A 71 6.63 13.66 -6.16
C ASN A 71 7.06 12.81 -7.35
N GLN A 72 6.09 12.17 -7.99
CA GLN A 72 6.30 11.33 -9.15
C GLN A 72 5.97 12.08 -10.43
N PHE A 73 6.54 11.66 -11.55
CA PHE A 73 6.34 12.36 -12.83
C PHE A 73 4.88 12.35 -13.30
N TRP A 74 4.08 11.40 -12.82
CA TRP A 74 2.66 11.27 -13.23
C TRP A 74 1.71 12.13 -12.41
N GLY A 75 2.23 13.04 -11.59
CA GLY A 75 1.41 14.02 -10.86
C GLY A 75 0.98 13.59 -9.48
N MET A 76 1.48 12.48 -8.99
CA MET A 76 1.19 11.99 -7.64
C MET A 76 2.39 12.19 -6.73
N ARG A 77 2.11 12.54 -5.47
CA ARG A 77 3.10 12.41 -4.40
C ARG A 77 2.79 11.11 -3.69
N SER A 78 3.77 10.22 -3.61
CA SER A 78 3.53 8.90 -3.05
C SER A 78 4.66 8.41 -2.15
N ALA A 79 4.29 7.53 -1.24
CA ALA A 79 5.21 6.84 -0.35
C ALA A 79 4.80 5.38 -0.28
N ILE A 80 5.75 4.50 0.04
CA ILE A 80 5.48 3.07 0.19
C ILE A 80 6.01 2.61 1.52
N VAL A 81 5.19 1.86 2.24
CA VAL A 81 5.58 1.22 3.50
C VAL A 81 5.28 -0.27 3.42
N LYS A 82 5.95 -1.04 4.25
CA LYS A 82 5.68 -2.47 4.43
C LYS A 82 5.20 -2.67 5.87
N ASP A 83 4.06 -3.35 6.02
CA ASP A 83 3.56 -3.64 7.36
C ASP A 83 4.34 -4.81 7.99
N PRO A 84 4.18 -5.06 9.31
CA PRO A 84 4.93 -6.14 9.98
C PRO A 84 4.65 -7.54 9.41
N TYR A 85 3.60 -7.69 8.62
CA TYR A 85 3.20 -8.98 8.04
C TYR A 85 3.67 -9.15 6.60
N GLY A 86 4.40 -8.17 6.06
CA GLY A 86 4.98 -8.26 4.73
C GLY A 86 4.15 -7.65 3.61
N TYR A 87 2.99 -7.08 3.91
CA TYR A 87 2.16 -6.43 2.90
C TYR A 87 2.64 -5.01 2.65
N ARG A 88 2.65 -4.61 1.38
CA ARG A 88 3.06 -3.27 0.98
C ARG A 88 1.86 -2.37 0.78
N TRP A 89 1.99 -1.14 1.23
CA TRP A 89 0.95 -0.10 1.16
C TRP A 89 1.54 1.16 0.57
N SER A 90 0.85 1.76 -0.38
CA SER A 90 1.23 3.04 -0.95
C SER A 90 0.21 4.08 -0.54
N PHE A 91 0.70 5.27 -0.17
CA PHE A 91 -0.14 6.44 0.07
C PHE A 91 0.10 7.40 -1.07
N SER A 92 -0.97 7.77 -1.78
CA SER A 92 -0.87 8.61 -2.98
C SER A 92 -1.76 9.83 -2.87
N GLN A 93 -1.17 10.97 -3.16
CA GLN A 93 -1.83 12.28 -3.13
C GLN A 93 -1.68 12.92 -4.50
N MET A 94 -2.80 13.37 -5.08
CA MET A 94 -2.72 14.11 -6.33
C MET A 94 -2.18 15.50 -6.04
N VAL A 95 -1.05 15.86 -6.65
CA VAL A 95 -0.43 17.17 -6.49
C VAL A 95 -0.41 17.97 -7.80
N GLU A 96 -0.62 17.29 -8.92
CA GLU A 96 -0.63 17.92 -10.23
C GLU A 96 -1.52 17.12 -11.18
N ASP A 97 -2.35 17.80 -11.96
CA ASP A 97 -3.16 17.17 -13.01
C ASP A 97 -2.34 17.16 -14.31
N VAL A 98 -1.76 16.04 -14.65
CA VAL A 98 -0.88 15.90 -15.81
C VAL A 98 -1.67 15.43 -17.02
N SER A 99 -1.60 16.17 -18.12
CA SER A 99 -2.26 15.78 -19.37
C SER A 99 -1.66 14.47 -19.91
N PRO A 100 -2.43 13.67 -20.70
CA PRO A 100 -1.89 12.46 -21.32
C PRO A 100 -0.63 12.70 -22.16
N GLU A 101 -0.57 13.84 -22.86
CA GLU A 101 0.58 14.22 -23.69
C GLU A 101 1.81 14.49 -22.84
N ASP A 102 1.65 15.27 -21.77
CA ASP A 102 2.75 15.57 -20.84
C ASP A 102 3.19 14.31 -20.09
N LEU A 103 2.24 13.45 -19.72
CA LEU A 103 2.55 12.20 -19.07
C LEU A 103 3.42 11.31 -19.95
N ALA A 104 3.07 11.18 -21.23
CA ALA A 104 3.85 10.38 -22.17
C ALA A 104 5.27 10.94 -22.34
N LYS A 105 5.40 12.26 -22.43
CA LYS A 105 6.69 12.93 -22.54
C LYS A 105 7.55 12.72 -21.30
N ARG A 106 6.96 12.92 -20.12
CA ARG A 106 7.67 12.76 -18.85
C ARG A 106 8.09 11.29 -18.64
N ALA A 107 7.24 10.34 -19.02
CA ALA A 107 7.56 8.92 -18.93
C ALA A 107 8.75 8.58 -19.82
N GLN A 108 8.77 9.09 -21.05
CA GLN A 108 9.90 8.89 -21.96
C GLN A 108 11.19 9.44 -21.39
N GLU A 109 11.16 10.66 -20.85
CA GLU A 109 12.33 11.29 -20.24
C GLU A 109 12.81 10.50 -19.02
N PHE A 110 11.89 10.06 -18.17
CA PHE A 110 12.21 9.29 -16.97
C PHE A 110 12.89 7.96 -17.32
N PHE A 111 12.31 7.19 -18.24
CA PHE A 111 12.87 5.89 -18.60
C PHE A 111 14.15 6.00 -19.41
N SER A 112 14.31 7.06 -20.20
CA SER A 112 15.56 7.30 -20.95
C SER A 112 16.71 7.61 -20.01
N SER A 113 16.46 8.28 -18.89
CA SER A 113 17.51 8.61 -17.91
C SER A 113 17.96 7.40 -17.10
N LYS A 114 17.25 6.27 -17.16
CA LYS A 114 17.56 5.03 -16.43
C LYS A 114 18.43 4.06 -17.21
N THR A 115 18.70 4.34 -18.48
CA THR A 115 19.54 3.45 -19.32
C THR A 115 20.99 3.89 -19.36
#